data_43d7e83bb0cf3e81efba8279f3e0035e
#
_entry.id   43d7e83bb0cf3e81efba8279f3e0035e
#
_cell.length_a   1.000
_cell.length_b   1.000
_cell.length_c   1.000
_cell.angle_alpha   90.00
_cell.angle_beta   90.00
_cell.angle_gamma   90.00
#
_symmetry.space_group_name_H-M   'P 1'
#
loop_
_entity.id
_entity.type
_entity.pdbx_description
1 polymer ?
#
loop_
_entity_poly.entity_id
_entity_poly.type
_entity_poly.pdbx_seq_one_letter_code
_entity_poly.pdbx_strand_id
1 'polypeptide(L)'
;LLKDFNENEILKMVKWCADNNFKQTFIEVMPVGKVDLQRSNQFLPVSFAKEKIKKAFGLDPIFFKTNGPSRYYQTNKLNNIIGFISPLTNNFCSTCNRIRVTSNGILYPCLGDNGSTNLIDILKFDDNKLSQKIRRIIFNKPEKHFFTVDDKTYITNRYMNTTGG
;
A
#
# COMPACT_ATOMS: atom_id res chain seq x y z
N LEU A 1 1.12 -9.99 -2.66
CA LEU A 1 1.85 -11.26 -2.63
C LEU A 1 1.48 -12.03 -1.38
N LEU A 2 1.22 -13.32 -1.53
CA LEU A 2 0.87 -14.23 -0.43
C LEU A 2 1.67 -15.53 -0.59
N LYS A 3 2.38 -15.89 0.48
CA LYS A 3 3.08 -17.17 0.58
C LYS A 3 2.06 -18.32 0.52
N ASP A 4 2.46 -19.45 -0.06
CA ASP A 4 1.65 -20.66 -0.22
C ASP A 4 0.33 -20.48 -1.01
N PHE A 5 0.10 -19.28 -1.57
CA PHE A 5 -1.10 -18.98 -2.36
C PHE A 5 -0.77 -18.61 -3.81
N ASN A 6 -0.01 -17.53 -4.04
CA ASN A 6 0.29 -17.06 -5.40
C ASN A 6 1.78 -16.86 -5.70
N GLU A 7 2.66 -17.31 -4.83
CA GLU A 7 4.12 -17.19 -5.02
C GLU A 7 4.64 -17.95 -6.24
N ASN A 8 3.95 -19.02 -6.64
CA ASN A 8 4.33 -19.82 -7.80
C ASN A 8 3.82 -19.24 -9.13
N GLU A 9 2.91 -18.27 -9.08
CA GLU A 9 2.32 -17.63 -10.25
C GLU A 9 3.07 -16.38 -10.70
N ILE A 10 4.00 -15.88 -9.88
CA ILE A 10 4.71 -14.61 -10.14
C ILE A 10 5.25 -14.52 -11.58
N LEU A 11 5.99 -15.53 -12.04
CA LEU A 11 6.60 -15.49 -13.36
C LEU A 11 5.57 -15.61 -14.49
N LYS A 12 4.50 -16.37 -14.28
CA LYS A 12 3.40 -16.51 -15.24
C LYS A 12 2.66 -15.17 -15.38
N MET A 13 2.37 -14.50 -14.26
CA MET A 13 1.73 -13.18 -14.26
C MET A 13 2.60 -12.13 -14.95
N VAL A 14 3.92 -12.12 -14.69
CA VAL A 14 4.85 -11.20 -15.34
C VAL A 14 4.83 -11.39 -16.86
N LYS A 15 4.92 -12.64 -17.31
CA LYS A 15 4.88 -12.96 -18.74
C LYS A 15 3.55 -12.57 -19.36
N TRP A 16 2.44 -12.94 -18.74
CA TRP A 16 1.10 -12.58 -19.24
C TRP A 16 0.90 -11.07 -19.34
N CYS A 17 1.33 -10.31 -18.33
CA CYS A 17 1.25 -8.84 -18.36
C CYS A 17 2.11 -8.26 -19.49
N ALA A 18 3.31 -8.81 -19.73
CA ALA A 18 4.16 -8.38 -20.82
C ALA A 18 3.51 -8.65 -22.19
N ASP A 19 2.98 -9.87 -22.40
CA ASP A 19 2.33 -10.27 -23.63
C ASP A 19 1.09 -9.41 -23.96
N ASN A 20 0.45 -8.82 -22.93
CA ASN A 20 -0.73 -7.97 -23.07
C ASN A 20 -0.47 -6.46 -22.85
N ASN A 21 0.78 -6.02 -22.78
CA ASN A 21 1.18 -4.62 -22.55
C ASN A 21 0.63 -4.02 -21.25
N PHE A 22 0.43 -4.83 -20.20
CA PHE A 22 0.02 -4.37 -18.88
C PHE A 22 1.22 -4.09 -17.98
N LYS A 23 1.20 -2.95 -17.32
CA LYS A 23 2.11 -2.68 -16.19
C LYS A 23 1.51 -3.28 -14.94
N GLN A 24 2.27 -4.11 -14.23
CA GLN A 24 1.79 -4.74 -13.01
C GLN A 24 2.53 -4.21 -11.79
N THR A 25 1.90 -4.31 -10.63
CA THR A 25 2.52 -3.95 -9.36
C THR A 25 2.33 -5.06 -8.34
N PHE A 26 3.43 -5.49 -7.74
CA PHE A 26 3.44 -6.38 -6.59
C PHE A 26 3.42 -5.57 -5.30
N ILE A 27 2.59 -5.99 -4.35
CA ILE A 27 2.47 -5.33 -3.04
C ILE A 27 2.55 -6.37 -1.91
N GLU A 28 3.20 -6.01 -0.82
CA GLU A 28 3.15 -6.77 0.43
C GLU A 28 1.77 -6.68 1.06
N VAL A 29 1.29 -7.80 1.58
CA VAL A 29 0.04 -7.82 2.34
C VAL A 29 0.22 -7.04 3.64
N MET A 30 -0.76 -6.21 3.97
CA MET A 30 -0.79 -5.43 5.21
C MET A 30 -1.85 -6.00 6.17
N PRO A 31 -1.62 -5.93 7.50
CA PRO A 31 -2.58 -6.37 8.49
C PRO A 31 -3.71 -5.34 8.68
N VAL A 32 -4.53 -5.16 7.65
CA VAL A 32 -5.67 -4.23 7.62
C VAL A 32 -6.97 -5.01 7.54
N GLY A 33 -7.94 -4.63 8.34
CA GLY A 33 -9.26 -5.28 8.44
C GLY A 33 -9.24 -6.49 9.38
N LYS A 34 -10.37 -7.18 9.46
CA LYS A 34 -10.46 -8.46 10.17
C LYS A 34 -9.70 -9.50 9.35
N VAL A 35 -8.47 -9.72 9.72
CA VAL A 35 -7.59 -10.69 9.06
C VAL A 35 -7.60 -11.93 9.89
N ASP A 36 -7.83 -13.08 9.27
CA ASP A 36 -7.63 -14.36 9.92
C ASP A 36 -6.18 -14.45 10.43
N LEU A 37 -5.99 -15.02 11.63
CA LEU A 37 -4.66 -15.18 12.27
C LEU A 37 -3.63 -15.89 11.37
N GLN A 38 -4.08 -16.62 10.36
CA GLN A 38 -3.21 -17.28 9.38
C GLN A 38 -2.54 -16.31 8.38
N ARG A 39 -3.02 -15.07 8.25
CA ARG A 39 -2.50 -14.15 7.23
C ARG A 39 -1.08 -13.65 7.52
N SER A 40 -0.68 -13.58 8.79
CA SER A 40 0.72 -13.31 9.17
C SER A 40 1.68 -14.40 8.63
N ASN A 41 1.22 -15.64 8.60
CA ASN A 41 1.99 -16.77 8.05
C ASN A 41 2.09 -16.72 6.52
N GLN A 42 1.19 -15.98 5.86
CA GLN A 42 1.15 -15.79 4.41
C GLN A 42 1.95 -14.57 3.94
N PHE A 43 2.63 -13.87 4.86
CA PHE A 43 3.44 -12.73 4.47
C PHE A 43 4.57 -13.16 3.53
N LEU A 44 4.68 -12.46 2.41
CA LEU A 44 5.73 -12.65 1.41
C LEU A 44 6.31 -11.28 1.04
N PRO A 45 7.60 -11.02 1.33
CA PRO A 45 8.21 -9.74 1.01
C PRO A 45 8.36 -9.57 -0.51
N VAL A 46 8.28 -8.34 -1.00
CA VAL A 46 8.47 -8.07 -2.44
C VAL A 46 9.87 -8.39 -2.92
N SER A 47 10.86 -8.47 -2.04
CA SER A 47 12.23 -8.92 -2.36
C SER A 47 12.23 -10.32 -2.97
N PHE A 48 11.42 -11.23 -2.47
CA PHE A 48 11.25 -12.58 -3.03
C PHE A 48 10.80 -12.53 -4.50
N ALA A 49 9.78 -11.73 -4.81
CA ALA A 49 9.33 -11.56 -6.19
C ALA A 49 10.40 -10.91 -7.07
N LYS A 50 11.11 -9.89 -6.55
CA LYS A 50 12.21 -9.25 -7.27
C LYS A 50 13.31 -10.22 -7.67
N GLU A 51 13.77 -11.02 -6.73
CA GLU A 51 14.83 -12.01 -6.98
C GLU A 51 14.39 -13.06 -8.01
N LYS A 52 13.17 -13.58 -7.87
CA LYS A 52 12.61 -14.56 -8.81
C LYS A 52 12.51 -13.99 -10.23
N ILE A 53 12.01 -12.75 -10.37
CA ILE A 53 11.89 -12.06 -11.66
C ILE A 53 13.26 -11.71 -12.23
N LYS A 54 14.18 -11.19 -11.41
CA LYS A 54 15.54 -10.84 -11.81
C LYS A 54 16.27 -12.05 -12.38
N LYS A 55 16.15 -13.20 -11.73
CA LYS A 55 16.77 -14.47 -12.18
C LYS A 55 16.20 -14.94 -13.53
N ALA A 56 14.90 -14.82 -13.74
CA ALA A 56 14.23 -15.32 -14.95
C ALA A 56 14.34 -14.35 -16.14
N PHE A 57 14.12 -13.05 -15.93
CA PHE A 57 13.92 -12.08 -16.98
C PHE A 57 14.90 -10.89 -16.96
N GLY A 58 15.80 -10.82 -15.97
CA GLY A 58 16.53 -9.60 -15.67
C GLY A 58 15.60 -8.55 -15.06
N LEU A 59 16.14 -7.62 -14.28
CA LEU A 59 15.32 -6.57 -13.63
C LEU A 59 16.21 -5.42 -13.21
N ASP A 60 16.06 -4.28 -13.88
CA ASP A 60 16.83 -3.06 -13.61
C ASP A 60 15.93 -1.92 -13.13
N PRO A 61 16.39 -1.09 -12.20
CA PRO A 61 15.64 0.07 -11.74
C PRO A 61 15.51 1.11 -12.87
N ILE A 62 14.35 1.78 -12.92
CA ILE A 62 14.10 2.86 -13.90
C ILE A 62 13.60 4.13 -13.21
N PHE A 63 13.84 5.29 -13.86
CA PHE A 63 13.36 6.59 -13.40
C PHE A 63 11.87 6.85 -13.73
N PHE A 64 11.05 5.82 -13.76
CA PHE A 64 9.62 5.98 -13.93
C PHE A 64 8.97 6.19 -12.56
N LYS A 65 8.14 7.23 -12.45
CA LYS A 65 7.41 7.56 -11.20
C LYS A 65 5.95 7.82 -11.51
N THR A 66 5.10 7.41 -10.59
CA THR A 66 3.70 7.82 -10.51
C THR A 66 3.48 8.55 -9.18
N ASN A 67 2.28 9.09 -8.96
CA ASN A 67 1.93 9.70 -7.66
C ASN A 67 1.77 8.67 -6.52
N GLY A 68 2.04 7.40 -6.81
CA GLY A 68 1.96 6.29 -5.86
C GLY A 68 3.31 5.95 -5.22
N PRO A 69 3.31 5.04 -4.21
CA PRO A 69 4.51 4.60 -3.50
C PRO A 69 5.29 3.51 -4.25
N SER A 70 4.87 3.15 -5.45
CA SER A 70 5.51 2.09 -6.22
C SER A 70 6.90 2.51 -6.69
N ARG A 71 7.86 1.61 -6.52
CA ARG A 71 9.19 1.70 -7.12
C ARG A 71 9.22 0.82 -8.36
N TYR A 72 9.63 1.40 -9.49
CA TYR A 72 9.51 0.76 -10.79
C TYR A 72 10.82 0.21 -11.30
N TYR A 73 10.71 -0.91 -11.98
CA TYR A 73 11.80 -1.66 -12.60
C TYR A 73 11.37 -2.10 -14.00
N GLN A 74 12.33 -2.33 -14.86
CA GLN A 74 12.09 -2.88 -16.20
C GLN A 74 12.73 -4.25 -16.32
N THR A 75 12.02 -5.19 -16.93
CA THR A 75 12.57 -6.50 -17.27
C THR A 75 13.33 -6.43 -18.57
N ASN A 76 14.54 -7.02 -18.62
CA ASN A 76 15.41 -6.93 -19.79
C ASN A 76 14.92 -7.79 -20.94
N LYS A 77 14.43 -9.01 -20.64
CA LYS A 77 13.98 -9.96 -21.65
C LYS A 77 12.58 -9.71 -22.19
N LEU A 78 11.70 -9.12 -21.39
CA LEU A 78 10.29 -8.91 -21.74
C LEU A 78 9.96 -7.45 -22.02
N ASN A 79 10.90 -6.54 -21.77
CA ASN A 79 10.72 -5.09 -21.92
C ASN A 79 9.48 -4.53 -21.18
N ASN A 80 9.11 -5.14 -20.05
CA ASN A 80 7.92 -4.79 -19.28
C ASN A 80 8.27 -4.03 -18.00
N ILE A 81 7.41 -3.08 -17.61
CA ILE A 81 7.57 -2.28 -16.40
C ILE A 81 6.82 -2.96 -15.26
N ILE A 82 7.53 -3.16 -14.14
CA ILE A 82 6.98 -3.77 -12.93
C ILE A 82 7.17 -2.82 -11.75
N GLY A 83 6.10 -2.60 -11.01
CA GLY A 83 6.10 -1.85 -9.76
C GLY A 83 6.20 -2.74 -8.53
N PHE A 84 6.82 -2.23 -7.46
CA PHE A 84 6.87 -2.88 -6.16
C PHE A 84 6.49 -1.90 -5.06
N ILE A 85 5.57 -2.30 -4.20
CA ILE A 85 5.14 -1.54 -3.02
C ILE A 85 5.44 -2.38 -1.78
N SER A 86 6.32 -1.88 -0.92
CA SER A 86 6.82 -2.55 0.28
C SER A 86 6.46 -1.76 1.54
N PRO A 87 5.19 -1.77 1.96
CA PRO A 87 4.77 -1.01 3.13
C PRO A 87 5.41 -1.50 4.43
N LEU A 88 5.76 -2.78 4.54
CA LEU A 88 6.29 -3.38 5.76
C LEU A 88 7.82 -3.47 5.76
N THR A 89 8.42 -4.00 4.70
CA THR A 89 9.88 -4.25 4.67
C THR A 89 10.68 -3.02 4.29
N ASN A 90 10.11 -2.09 3.53
CA ASN A 90 10.77 -0.83 3.16
C ASN A 90 9.70 0.27 3.01
N ASN A 91 9.20 0.71 4.15
CA ASN A 91 8.10 1.66 4.18
C ASN A 91 8.46 3.00 3.51
N PHE A 92 7.42 3.69 3.06
CA PHE A 92 7.49 4.97 2.36
C PHE A 92 6.75 6.08 3.13
N CYS A 93 6.61 5.93 4.44
CA CYS A 93 5.80 6.82 5.28
C CYS A 93 6.31 8.25 5.26
N SER A 94 7.62 8.47 5.25
CA SER A 94 8.24 9.80 5.21
C SER A 94 7.85 10.63 3.97
N THR A 95 7.50 9.96 2.87
CA THR A 95 7.08 10.61 1.61
C THR A 95 5.58 10.43 1.32
N CYS A 96 4.82 9.86 2.27
CA CYS A 96 3.42 9.54 2.08
C CYS A 96 2.54 10.80 2.20
N ASN A 97 1.95 11.22 1.09
CA ASN A 97 1.04 12.37 0.99
C ASN A 97 -0.46 11.98 1.05
N ARG A 98 -0.79 10.77 1.50
CA ARG A 98 -2.15 10.24 1.45
C ARG A 98 -2.90 10.47 2.74
N ILE A 99 -4.14 10.88 2.60
CA ILE A 99 -5.20 10.84 3.61
C ILE A 99 -6.38 10.05 3.04
N ARG A 100 -7.28 9.62 3.88
CA ARG A 100 -8.48 8.89 3.48
C ARG A 100 -9.71 9.51 4.10
N VAL A 101 -10.77 9.62 3.29
CA VAL A 101 -12.07 10.09 3.76
C VAL A 101 -13.09 9.02 3.40
N THR A 102 -13.87 8.60 4.38
CA THR A 102 -14.95 7.63 4.21
C THR A 102 -16.21 8.32 3.64
N SER A 103 -17.13 7.53 3.09
CA SER A 103 -18.41 8.03 2.56
C SER A 103 -19.26 8.75 3.61
N ASN A 104 -19.08 8.42 4.89
CA ASN A 104 -19.75 9.09 6.02
C ASN A 104 -18.90 10.23 6.61
N GLY A 105 -17.94 10.79 5.87
CA GLY A 105 -17.21 11.98 6.22
C GLY A 105 -16.16 11.85 7.33
N ILE A 106 -15.70 10.64 7.65
CA ILE A 106 -14.62 10.43 8.62
C ILE A 106 -13.27 10.48 7.90
N LEU A 107 -12.39 11.38 8.35
CA LEU A 107 -11.03 11.51 7.85
C LEU A 107 -10.05 10.68 8.69
N TYR A 108 -9.25 9.87 8.02
CA TYR A 108 -8.11 9.14 8.59
C TYR A 108 -6.80 9.65 7.97
N PRO A 109 -5.86 10.14 8.78
CA PRO A 109 -4.57 10.65 8.27
C PRO A 109 -3.65 9.53 7.77
N CYS A 110 -3.80 8.32 8.30
CA CYS A 110 -3.00 7.15 7.93
C CYS A 110 -3.86 5.88 7.85
N LEU A 111 -3.51 4.98 6.93
CA LEU A 111 -4.16 3.67 6.84
C LEU A 111 -3.87 2.80 8.07
N GLY A 112 -2.65 2.88 8.59
CA GLY A 112 -2.18 2.09 9.72
C GLY A 112 -2.35 2.76 11.09
N ASP A 113 -3.28 3.72 11.19
CA ASP A 113 -3.59 4.42 12.43
C ASP A 113 -5.11 4.45 12.63
N ASN A 114 -5.55 4.32 13.88
CA ASN A 114 -6.96 4.40 14.26
C ASN A 114 -7.44 5.84 14.51
N GLY A 115 -6.52 6.81 14.59
CA GLY A 115 -6.85 8.22 14.72
C GLY A 115 -7.75 8.70 13.58
N SER A 116 -8.88 9.30 13.92
CA SER A 116 -9.87 9.75 12.96
C SER A 116 -10.53 11.05 13.40
N THR A 117 -11.12 11.76 12.44
CA THR A 117 -11.89 12.98 12.70
C THR A 117 -13.16 12.97 11.86
N ASN A 118 -14.29 13.21 12.49
CA ASN A 118 -15.55 13.41 11.77
C ASN A 118 -15.56 14.84 11.18
N LEU A 119 -15.58 14.93 9.86
CA LEU A 119 -15.62 16.22 9.17
C LEU A 119 -17.03 16.80 9.08
N ILE A 120 -18.08 15.97 9.12
CA ILE A 120 -19.47 16.42 9.00
C ILE A 120 -19.84 17.37 10.15
N ASP A 121 -19.37 17.07 11.35
CA ASP A 121 -19.64 17.92 12.53
C ASP A 121 -19.02 19.31 12.40
N ILE A 122 -17.96 19.43 11.61
CA ILE A 122 -17.25 20.69 11.36
C ILE A 122 -17.87 21.46 10.21
N LEU A 123 -18.27 20.76 9.14
CA LEU A 123 -18.93 21.35 7.96
C LEU A 123 -20.20 22.13 8.30
N LYS A 124 -20.89 21.74 9.37
CA LYS A 124 -22.12 22.43 9.84
C LYS A 124 -21.87 23.85 10.36
N PHE A 125 -20.62 24.20 10.63
CA PHE A 125 -20.33 25.43 11.37
C PHE A 125 -19.58 26.49 10.56
N ASP A 126 -18.58 26.15 9.77
CA ASP A 126 -17.74 27.13 9.05
C ASP A 126 -16.70 26.47 8.15
N ASP A 127 -16.63 26.86 6.88
CA ASP A 127 -15.65 26.36 5.91
C ASP A 127 -14.20 26.70 6.29
N ASN A 128 -13.97 27.85 6.92
CA ASN A 128 -12.64 28.24 7.38
C ASN A 128 -12.16 27.34 8.51
N LYS A 129 -13.05 26.96 9.43
CA LYS A 129 -12.73 26.01 10.51
C LYS A 129 -12.44 24.63 9.97
N LEU A 130 -13.15 24.18 8.94
CA LEU A 130 -12.88 22.92 8.27
C LEU A 130 -11.46 22.91 7.69
N SER A 131 -11.09 23.93 6.94
CA SER A 131 -9.77 24.07 6.32
C SER A 131 -8.63 24.02 7.35
N GLN A 132 -8.77 24.77 8.43
CA GLN A 132 -7.82 24.80 9.55
C GLN A 132 -7.71 23.42 10.22
N LYS A 133 -8.85 22.75 10.44
CA LYS A 133 -8.87 21.44 11.07
C LYS A 133 -8.18 20.37 10.20
N ILE A 134 -8.45 20.36 8.88
CA ILE A 134 -7.79 19.45 7.94
C ILE A 134 -6.28 19.69 7.94
N ARG A 135 -5.83 20.94 7.87
CA ARG A 135 -4.39 21.29 7.93
C ARG A 135 -3.75 20.76 9.22
N ARG A 136 -4.42 20.91 10.37
CA ARG A 136 -3.92 20.42 11.65
C ARG A 136 -3.84 18.89 11.68
N ILE A 137 -4.83 18.19 11.11
CA ILE A 137 -4.81 16.72 11.02
C ILE A 137 -3.64 16.25 10.15
N ILE A 138 -3.42 16.90 9.01
CA ILE A 138 -2.30 16.58 8.12
C ILE A 138 -0.95 16.85 8.80
N PHE A 139 -0.83 17.96 9.51
CA PHE A 139 0.38 18.30 10.26
C PHE A 139 0.70 17.30 11.37
N ASN A 140 -0.33 16.83 12.07
CA ASN A 140 -0.21 15.83 13.14
C ASN A 140 -0.25 14.38 12.63
N LYS A 141 -0.15 14.15 11.33
CA LYS A 141 -0.10 12.81 10.77
C LYS A 141 1.10 12.05 11.34
N PRO A 142 0.92 10.79 11.79
CA PRO A 142 2.03 10.01 12.32
C PRO A 142 3.15 9.86 11.28
N GLU A 143 4.39 9.97 11.72
CA GLU A 143 5.58 9.89 10.88
C GLU A 143 5.68 8.53 10.17
N LYS A 144 5.22 7.46 10.81
CA LYS A 144 5.15 6.11 10.26
C LYS A 144 3.95 5.34 10.80
N HIS A 145 3.52 4.32 10.07
CA HIS A 145 2.53 3.36 10.55
C HIS A 145 3.13 2.41 11.60
N PHE A 146 2.26 1.76 12.35
CA PHE A 146 2.63 0.80 13.40
C PHE A 146 2.53 -0.66 12.94
N PHE A 147 2.32 -0.93 11.65
CA PHE A 147 2.27 -2.29 11.14
C PHE A 147 3.62 -3.00 11.31
N THR A 148 3.58 -4.22 11.83
CA THR A 148 4.71 -5.14 11.90
C THR A 148 4.36 -6.46 11.21
N VAL A 149 5.37 -7.21 10.78
CA VAL A 149 5.16 -8.52 10.13
C VAL A 149 4.73 -9.57 11.16
N ASP A 150 5.24 -9.47 12.39
CA ASP A 150 5.09 -10.47 13.44
C ASP A 150 3.93 -10.19 14.39
N ASP A 151 3.24 -9.07 14.20
CA ASP A 151 2.19 -8.66 15.12
C ASP A 151 0.89 -9.42 14.83
N LYS A 152 0.48 -10.23 15.82
CA LYS A 152 -0.81 -10.93 15.81
C LYS A 152 -1.97 -9.99 16.18
N THR A 153 -1.67 -8.76 16.57
CA THR A 153 -2.66 -7.77 16.95
C THR A 153 -3.09 -6.95 15.73
N TYR A 154 -4.40 -6.81 15.58
CA TYR A 154 -4.96 -5.94 14.54
C TYR A 154 -4.73 -4.48 14.92
N ILE A 155 -3.96 -3.78 14.12
CA ILE A 155 -3.76 -2.35 14.33
C ILE A 155 -4.99 -1.58 13.88
N THR A 156 -5.68 -2.06 12.84
CA THR A 156 -6.91 -1.42 12.37
C THR A 156 -8.00 -2.46 12.08
N ASN A 157 -9.17 -2.30 12.71
CA ASN A 157 -10.35 -3.13 12.47
C ASN A 157 -11.16 -2.69 11.23
N ARG A 158 -10.66 -1.70 10.49
CA ARG A 158 -11.34 -1.18 9.30
C ARG A 158 -11.04 -2.03 8.08
N TYR A 159 -12.05 -2.31 7.31
CA TYR A 159 -11.86 -2.91 5.99
C TYR A 159 -11.35 -1.85 4.99
N MET A 160 -10.58 -2.27 4.00
CA MET A 160 -10.07 -1.38 2.94
C MET A 160 -11.20 -0.68 2.19
N ASN A 161 -12.29 -1.37 1.90
CA ASN A 161 -13.46 -0.81 1.23
C ASN A 161 -14.18 0.29 2.02
N THR A 162 -14.03 0.31 3.35
CA THR A 162 -14.62 1.36 4.19
C THR A 162 -13.87 2.69 4.07
N THR A 163 -12.56 2.62 3.85
CA THR A 163 -11.69 3.81 3.80
C THR A 163 -11.31 4.21 2.37
N GLY A 164 -11.91 3.62 1.37
CA GLY A 164 -11.56 3.84 -0.02
C GLY A 164 -10.16 3.31 -0.34
N GLY A 165 -10.05 2.20 -1.02
CA GLY A 165 -8.79 1.56 -1.41
C GLY A 165 -8.78 1.28 -2.89
#